data_ccee44545309c2772e7efcc8447cec13
#
_entry.id   ccee44545309c2772e7efcc8447cec13
#
_cell.length_a   1.000
_cell.length_b   1.000
_cell.length_c   1.000
_cell.angle_alpha   90.00
_cell.angle_beta   90.00
_cell.angle_gamma   90.00
#
_symmetry.space_group_name_H-M   'P 1'
#
loop_
_entity.id
_entity.type
_entity.pdbx_description
1 polymer ?
#
loop_
_entity_poly.entity_id
_entity_poly.type
_entity_poly.pdbx_seq_one_letter_code
_entity_poly.pdbx_strand_id
1 'polypeptide(L)'
;DRRQRQMCIRDRYTANEFVHVVPKRLDENAVVILCSHGGNTKETVTAGEVAQKRGAITIGLTHNKNAELLKVSDYSFLYEWGDGAKVLNNPMAIILDLTVSLVNAAEGYEAYEKFREGMTIIDTVVDNAKKQVQDRIKVFADKYQDERMYYILGSGPSYGHAYGFSICSLMEMQWLDSTSVHSGEFFHGPFEVTDRDTMFILLMSQGRTRALDERAKVFLDKYANKVEVVDAKELGLDLIPDEVSEFFNPILFYSVLSEYRSALADNRNHDLDVRRYMGKVDY
;
A
#
# COMPACT_ATOMS: atom_id res chain seq x y z
N ASP A 1 -12.40 -33.76 -21.63
CA ASP A 1 -11.88 -32.52 -22.22
C ASP A 1 -11.59 -31.52 -21.08
N ARG A 2 -10.40 -31.68 -20.48
CA ARG A 2 -9.92 -30.73 -19.45
C ARG A 2 -9.37 -29.50 -20.16
N ARG A 3 -10.23 -28.58 -20.54
CA ARG A 3 -9.81 -27.21 -20.72
C ARG A 3 -9.35 -26.71 -19.33
N GLN A 4 -8.05 -26.82 -19.08
CA GLN A 4 -7.45 -26.04 -18.00
C GLN A 4 -7.90 -24.62 -18.24
N ARG A 5 -8.76 -24.09 -17.36
CA ARG A 5 -8.96 -22.67 -17.26
C ARG A 5 -7.56 -22.12 -16.99
N GLN A 6 -7.02 -21.37 -17.93
CA GLN A 6 -5.83 -20.57 -17.68
C GLN A 6 -6.27 -19.55 -16.62
N MET A 7 -6.04 -19.91 -15.36
CA MET A 7 -6.18 -18.93 -14.29
C MET A 7 -5.19 -17.81 -14.58
N CYS A 8 -5.67 -16.58 -14.71
CA CYS A 8 -4.81 -15.42 -14.74
C CYS A 8 -3.94 -15.46 -13.48
N ILE A 9 -2.64 -15.75 -13.63
CA ILE A 9 -1.70 -15.75 -12.54
C ILE A 9 -1.25 -14.32 -12.36
N ARG A 10 -1.40 -13.81 -11.13
CA ARG A 10 -0.98 -12.49 -10.71
C ARG A 10 0.07 -12.65 -9.64
N ASP A 11 1.29 -12.30 -9.99
CA ASP A 11 2.43 -12.38 -9.10
C ASP A 11 2.95 -10.97 -8.79
N ARG A 12 3.53 -10.80 -7.62
CA ARG A 12 4.22 -9.57 -7.21
C ARG A 12 5.67 -9.90 -6.86
N TYR A 13 6.58 -9.13 -7.44
CA TYR A 13 8.02 -9.23 -7.22
C TYR A 13 8.57 -7.89 -6.76
N THR A 14 9.67 -7.91 -6.00
CA THR A 14 10.56 -6.76 -5.99
C THR A 14 11.25 -6.70 -7.36
N ALA A 15 11.54 -5.49 -7.84
CA ALA A 15 12.16 -5.35 -9.17
C ALA A 15 13.49 -6.11 -9.26
N ASN A 16 14.28 -6.09 -8.18
CA ASN A 16 15.56 -6.79 -8.13
C ASN A 16 15.39 -8.33 -8.20
N GLU A 17 14.43 -8.89 -7.44
CA GLU A 17 14.09 -10.31 -7.51
C GLU A 17 13.64 -10.72 -8.92
N PHE A 18 12.78 -9.91 -9.54
CA PHE A 18 12.29 -10.17 -10.91
C PHE A 18 13.43 -10.22 -11.94
N VAL A 19 14.44 -9.36 -11.80
CA VAL A 19 15.61 -9.35 -12.71
C VAL A 19 16.47 -10.61 -12.53
N HIS A 20 16.68 -11.05 -11.29
CA HIS A 20 17.53 -12.22 -11.00
C HIS A 20 16.83 -13.56 -11.17
N VAL A 21 15.52 -13.61 -10.91
CA VAL A 21 14.70 -14.83 -11.02
C VAL A 21 13.53 -14.54 -11.94
N VAL A 22 13.84 -14.44 -13.25
CA VAL A 22 12.82 -14.15 -14.26
C VAL A 22 11.73 -15.21 -14.25
N PRO A 23 10.43 -14.81 -14.09
CA PRO A 23 9.33 -15.76 -14.06
C PRO A 23 9.26 -16.61 -15.34
N LYS A 24 9.06 -17.92 -15.21
CA LYS A 24 9.00 -18.85 -16.36
C LYS A 24 7.87 -18.55 -17.33
N ARG A 25 6.82 -17.87 -16.88
CA ARG A 25 5.63 -17.50 -17.66
C ARG A 25 5.68 -16.09 -18.21
N LEU A 26 6.82 -15.43 -18.09
CA LEU A 26 7.03 -14.11 -18.69
C LEU A 26 7.27 -14.30 -20.20
N ASP A 27 6.25 -14.05 -20.99
CA ASP A 27 6.23 -14.15 -22.45
C ASP A 27 5.38 -13.03 -23.07
N GLU A 28 5.11 -13.11 -24.35
CA GLU A 28 4.31 -12.14 -25.12
C GLU A 28 2.83 -12.01 -24.68
N ASN A 29 2.34 -12.94 -23.84
CA ASN A 29 0.98 -12.86 -23.29
C ASN A 29 0.95 -12.22 -21.90
N ALA A 30 2.11 -11.84 -21.36
CA ALA A 30 2.22 -11.23 -20.04
C ALA A 30 2.02 -9.71 -20.09
N VAL A 31 1.44 -9.16 -19.05
CA VAL A 31 1.41 -7.73 -18.75
C VAL A 31 2.23 -7.49 -17.49
N VAL A 32 3.22 -6.61 -17.57
CA VAL A 32 4.10 -6.25 -16.44
C VAL A 32 3.86 -4.80 -16.05
N ILE A 33 3.36 -4.59 -14.82
CA ILE A 33 3.14 -3.26 -14.26
C ILE A 33 4.35 -2.90 -13.41
N LEU A 34 5.03 -1.82 -13.76
CA LEU A 34 6.26 -1.32 -13.16
C LEU A 34 5.97 -0.04 -12.38
N CYS A 35 6.29 -0.02 -11.09
CA CYS A 35 6.02 1.13 -10.23
C CYS A 35 7.32 1.67 -9.63
N SER A 36 7.62 2.94 -9.87
CA SER A 36 8.71 3.65 -9.22
C SER A 36 8.37 5.12 -9.07
N HIS A 37 8.47 5.66 -7.86
CA HIS A 37 8.09 7.04 -7.55
C HIS A 37 8.84 8.03 -8.44
N GLY A 38 10.17 8.07 -8.35
CA GLY A 38 11.00 8.91 -9.21
C GLY A 38 11.21 8.35 -10.62
N GLY A 39 10.87 7.07 -10.84
CA GLY A 39 10.97 6.38 -12.11
C GLY A 39 12.38 6.11 -12.61
N ASN A 40 13.40 6.33 -11.78
CA ASN A 40 14.82 6.14 -12.12
C ASN A 40 15.49 5.04 -11.28
N THR A 41 14.71 4.28 -10.51
CA THR A 41 15.22 3.12 -9.77
C THR A 41 15.78 2.11 -10.76
N LYS A 42 17.07 1.88 -10.70
CA LYS A 42 17.83 1.08 -11.66
C LYS A 42 17.24 -0.32 -11.85
N GLU A 43 16.90 -0.97 -10.76
CA GLU A 43 16.29 -2.31 -10.76
C GLU A 43 14.93 -2.32 -11.45
N THR A 44 14.12 -1.28 -11.26
CA THR A 44 12.78 -1.17 -11.88
C THR A 44 12.91 -0.92 -13.39
N VAL A 45 13.86 -0.09 -13.81
CA VAL A 45 14.14 0.14 -15.23
C VAL A 45 14.65 -1.15 -15.88
N THR A 46 15.60 -1.84 -15.25
CA THR A 46 16.12 -3.13 -15.75
C THR A 46 15.02 -4.19 -15.82
N ALA A 47 14.08 -4.23 -14.85
CA ALA A 47 12.94 -5.13 -14.91
C ALA A 47 12.05 -4.86 -16.13
N GLY A 48 11.86 -3.59 -16.51
CA GLY A 48 11.18 -3.19 -17.75
C GLY A 48 11.88 -3.70 -19.00
N GLU A 49 13.21 -3.52 -19.07
CA GLU A 49 14.01 -4.03 -20.18
C GLU A 49 13.92 -5.57 -20.32
N VAL A 50 13.94 -6.28 -19.18
CA VAL A 50 13.79 -7.75 -19.16
C VAL A 50 12.41 -8.16 -19.65
N ALA A 51 11.35 -7.46 -19.21
CA ALA A 51 9.97 -7.72 -19.64
C ALA A 51 9.81 -7.50 -21.16
N GLN A 52 10.29 -6.38 -21.69
CA GLN A 52 10.25 -6.07 -23.13
C GLN A 52 11.02 -7.11 -23.97
N LYS A 53 12.21 -7.55 -23.53
CA LYS A 53 12.98 -8.61 -24.20
C LYS A 53 12.26 -9.94 -24.27
N ARG A 54 11.28 -10.18 -23.40
CA ARG A 54 10.42 -11.36 -23.39
C ARG A 54 9.13 -11.17 -24.19
N GLY A 55 8.91 -10.01 -24.78
CA GLY A 55 7.74 -9.66 -25.56
C GLY A 55 6.52 -9.26 -24.72
N ALA A 56 6.66 -9.14 -23.40
CA ALA A 56 5.58 -8.74 -22.51
C ALA A 56 5.19 -7.28 -22.72
N ILE A 57 3.91 -6.97 -22.54
CA ILE A 57 3.43 -5.59 -22.50
C ILE A 57 3.87 -4.95 -21.18
N THR A 58 4.48 -3.78 -21.25
CA THR A 58 4.97 -3.05 -20.07
C THR A 58 4.16 -1.79 -19.80
N ILE A 59 3.75 -1.61 -18.54
CA ILE A 59 2.99 -0.44 -18.07
C ILE A 59 3.77 0.21 -16.94
N GLY A 60 4.25 1.44 -17.16
CA GLY A 60 5.01 2.20 -16.18
C GLY A 60 4.16 3.17 -15.38
N LEU A 61 4.33 3.20 -14.05
CA LEU A 61 3.71 4.18 -13.14
C LEU A 61 4.80 4.98 -12.42
N THR A 62 4.77 6.29 -12.57
CA THR A 62 5.69 7.23 -11.90
C THR A 62 5.05 8.60 -11.77
N HIS A 63 5.56 9.46 -10.87
CA HIS A 63 5.16 10.87 -10.84
C HIS A 63 6.05 11.76 -11.75
N ASN A 64 7.21 11.25 -12.16
CA ASN A 64 8.21 12.01 -12.90
C ASN A 64 8.03 11.83 -14.40
N LYS A 65 7.62 12.91 -15.09
CA LYS A 65 7.43 12.92 -16.54
C LYS A 65 8.72 12.70 -17.37
N ASN A 66 9.88 12.81 -16.73
CA ASN A 66 11.19 12.64 -17.39
C ASN A 66 11.90 11.35 -16.95
N ALA A 67 11.18 10.40 -16.37
CA ALA A 67 11.73 9.17 -15.81
C ALA A 67 12.27 8.21 -16.88
N GLU A 68 13.37 7.51 -16.56
CA GLU A 68 13.90 6.43 -17.39
C GLU A 68 12.91 5.28 -17.56
N LEU A 69 12.06 5.04 -16.54
CA LEU A 69 11.01 4.04 -16.59
C LEU A 69 10.08 4.20 -17.79
N LEU A 70 9.81 5.44 -18.21
CA LEU A 70 8.95 5.74 -19.35
C LEU A 70 9.54 5.23 -20.69
N LYS A 71 10.85 5.11 -20.79
CA LYS A 71 11.54 4.62 -21.99
C LYS A 71 11.46 3.10 -22.17
N VAL A 72 11.14 2.38 -21.08
CA VAL A 72 11.00 0.93 -21.03
C VAL A 72 9.55 0.50 -20.77
N SER A 73 8.59 1.38 -21.05
CA SER A 73 7.17 1.15 -20.86
C SER A 73 6.43 1.39 -22.17
N ASP A 74 5.63 0.42 -22.62
CA ASP A 74 4.75 0.57 -23.78
C ASP A 74 3.60 1.53 -23.49
N TYR A 75 3.11 1.53 -22.24
CA TYR A 75 2.11 2.46 -21.72
C TYR A 75 2.61 3.08 -20.44
N SER A 76 2.23 4.33 -20.18
CA SER A 76 2.70 5.07 -19.03
C SER A 76 1.58 5.85 -18.36
N PHE A 77 1.53 5.79 -17.02
CA PHE A 77 0.63 6.57 -16.19
C PHE A 77 1.44 7.48 -15.27
N LEU A 78 1.15 8.77 -15.35
CA LEU A 78 1.71 9.77 -14.44
C LEU A 78 0.69 10.02 -13.34
N TYR A 79 1.11 9.83 -12.09
CA TYR A 79 0.27 10.10 -10.94
C TYR A 79 0.62 11.43 -10.26
N GLU A 80 -0.36 11.99 -9.57
CA GLU A 80 -0.18 13.19 -8.76
C GLU A 80 0.44 12.85 -7.41
N TRP A 81 1.26 13.75 -6.91
CA TRP A 81 1.94 13.64 -5.63
C TRP A 81 1.98 14.99 -4.92
N GLY A 82 1.88 14.98 -3.58
CA GLY A 82 1.98 16.17 -2.76
C GLY A 82 0.62 16.79 -2.41
N ASP A 83 0.67 18.00 -1.85
CA ASP A 83 -0.51 18.71 -1.38
C ASP A 83 -1.45 19.05 -2.54
N GLY A 84 -2.74 18.79 -2.35
CA GLY A 84 -3.77 19.04 -3.34
C GLY A 84 -3.91 17.97 -4.42
N ALA A 85 -3.10 16.91 -4.40
CA ALA A 85 -3.28 15.77 -5.30
C ALA A 85 -4.63 15.09 -5.04
N LYS A 86 -5.39 14.84 -6.11
CA LYS A 86 -6.67 14.14 -6.02
C LYS A 86 -6.42 12.67 -5.70
N VAL A 87 -7.30 12.09 -4.88
CA VAL A 87 -7.19 10.67 -4.48
C VAL A 87 -7.25 9.75 -5.69
N LEU A 88 -8.13 10.02 -6.65
CA LEU A 88 -8.24 9.25 -7.91
C LEU A 88 -6.97 9.31 -8.78
N ASN A 89 -6.14 10.33 -8.60
CA ASN A 89 -4.88 10.49 -9.34
C ASN A 89 -3.66 10.00 -8.54
N ASN A 90 -3.87 9.41 -7.36
CA ASN A 90 -2.77 8.81 -6.59
C ASN A 90 -2.40 7.42 -7.14
N PRO A 91 -1.21 6.89 -6.85
CA PRO A 91 -0.75 5.63 -7.42
C PRO A 91 -1.62 4.43 -7.03
N MET A 92 -2.23 4.43 -5.84
CA MET A 92 -3.07 3.32 -5.38
C MET A 92 -4.39 3.24 -6.14
N ALA A 93 -5.03 4.39 -6.39
CA ALA A 93 -6.27 4.46 -7.16
C ALA A 93 -6.03 4.09 -8.63
N ILE A 94 -4.96 4.60 -9.24
CA ILE A 94 -4.61 4.28 -10.62
C ILE A 94 -4.31 2.79 -10.79
N ILE A 95 -3.52 2.17 -9.90
CA ILE A 95 -3.24 0.73 -9.95
C ILE A 95 -4.51 -0.09 -9.77
N LEU A 96 -5.38 0.30 -8.84
CA LEU A 96 -6.64 -0.40 -8.61
C LEU A 96 -7.54 -0.33 -9.85
N ASP A 97 -7.76 0.88 -10.39
CA ASP A 97 -8.59 1.07 -11.59
C ASP A 97 -8.02 0.29 -12.78
N LEU A 98 -6.73 0.40 -13.03
CA LEU A 98 -6.03 -0.31 -14.10
C LEU A 98 -6.21 -1.83 -13.96
N THR A 99 -5.95 -2.38 -12.78
CA THR A 99 -5.99 -3.84 -12.59
C THR A 99 -7.40 -4.40 -12.67
N VAL A 100 -8.40 -3.74 -12.09
CA VAL A 100 -9.81 -4.18 -12.16
C VAL A 100 -10.35 -4.02 -13.58
N SER A 101 -10.00 -2.94 -14.28
CA SER A 101 -10.39 -2.72 -15.68
C SER A 101 -9.76 -3.76 -16.62
N LEU A 102 -8.49 -4.13 -16.42
CA LEU A 102 -7.84 -5.21 -17.18
C LEU A 102 -8.54 -6.55 -16.96
N VAL A 103 -8.89 -6.89 -15.71
CA VAL A 103 -9.63 -8.11 -15.40
C VAL A 103 -11.00 -8.12 -16.06
N ASN A 104 -11.72 -6.98 -15.97
CA ASN A 104 -13.04 -6.87 -16.59
C ASN A 104 -12.97 -7.00 -18.11
N ALA A 105 -11.96 -6.42 -18.76
CA ALA A 105 -11.77 -6.53 -20.20
C ALA A 105 -11.36 -7.93 -20.64
N ALA A 106 -10.58 -8.67 -19.85
CA ALA A 106 -10.08 -9.99 -20.20
C ALA A 106 -11.09 -11.13 -19.99
N GLU A 107 -11.83 -11.10 -18.90
CA GLU A 107 -12.70 -12.23 -18.49
C GLU A 107 -14.08 -11.81 -17.98
N GLY A 108 -14.32 -10.51 -17.89
CA GLY A 108 -15.52 -9.93 -17.26
C GLY A 108 -15.40 -9.93 -15.74
N TYR A 109 -16.01 -8.96 -15.10
CA TYR A 109 -16.10 -8.87 -13.64
C TYR A 109 -17.53 -8.50 -13.23
N GLU A 110 -18.22 -9.43 -12.58
CA GLU A 110 -19.66 -9.28 -12.25
C GLU A 110 -19.96 -8.02 -11.43
N ALA A 111 -19.06 -7.65 -10.51
CA ALA A 111 -19.23 -6.47 -9.67
C ALA A 111 -18.58 -5.19 -10.25
N TYR A 112 -18.27 -5.13 -11.57
CA TYR A 112 -17.57 -4.00 -12.16
C TYR A 112 -18.31 -2.67 -12.00
N GLU A 113 -19.63 -2.65 -12.18
CA GLU A 113 -20.43 -1.41 -11.99
C GLU A 113 -20.38 -0.92 -10.53
N LYS A 114 -20.43 -1.84 -9.56
CA LYS A 114 -20.24 -1.51 -8.13
C LYS A 114 -18.84 -0.98 -7.83
N PHE A 115 -17.84 -1.54 -8.50
CA PHE A 115 -16.48 -1.02 -8.43
C PHE A 115 -16.41 0.42 -8.98
N ARG A 116 -17.03 0.70 -10.14
CA ARG A 116 -17.10 2.06 -10.71
C ARG A 116 -17.84 3.03 -9.78
N GLU A 117 -18.92 2.60 -9.14
CA GLU A 117 -19.61 3.38 -8.10
C GLU A 117 -18.66 3.73 -6.95
N GLY A 118 -17.91 2.76 -6.40
CA GLY A 118 -16.89 3.01 -5.38
C GLY A 118 -15.85 4.02 -5.83
N MET A 119 -15.36 3.92 -7.07
CA MET A 119 -14.41 4.89 -7.64
C MET A 119 -14.98 6.31 -7.73
N THR A 120 -16.30 6.50 -7.88
CA THR A 120 -16.90 7.84 -7.93
C THR A 120 -16.98 8.54 -6.59
N ILE A 121 -16.99 7.80 -5.49
CA ILE A 121 -17.17 8.35 -4.13
C ILE A 121 -15.87 8.34 -3.28
N ILE A 122 -14.82 7.64 -3.71
CA ILE A 122 -13.61 7.43 -2.91
C ILE A 122 -12.91 8.73 -2.52
N ASP A 123 -12.89 9.75 -3.40
CA ASP A 123 -12.33 11.07 -3.06
C ASP A 123 -13.02 11.66 -1.84
N THR A 124 -14.36 11.64 -1.82
CA THR A 124 -15.16 12.16 -0.71
C THR A 124 -14.95 11.35 0.57
N VAL A 125 -14.88 10.03 0.47
CA VAL A 125 -14.62 9.13 1.61
C VAL A 125 -13.27 9.45 2.24
N VAL A 126 -12.22 9.55 1.43
CA VAL A 126 -10.87 9.85 1.91
C VAL A 126 -10.77 11.24 2.51
N ASP A 127 -11.36 12.25 1.88
CA ASP A 127 -11.34 13.63 2.40
C ASP A 127 -12.04 13.73 3.76
N ASN A 128 -13.16 13.02 3.94
CA ASN A 128 -13.86 12.95 5.22
C ASN A 128 -13.03 12.18 6.27
N ALA A 129 -12.44 11.07 5.89
CA ALA A 129 -11.56 10.28 6.77
C ALA A 129 -10.38 11.11 7.26
N LYS A 130 -9.69 11.85 6.37
CA LYS A 130 -8.59 12.75 6.75
C LYS A 130 -9.02 13.80 7.76
N LYS A 131 -10.19 14.43 7.58
CA LYS A 131 -10.74 15.40 8.53
C LYS A 131 -11.06 14.73 9.89
N GLN A 132 -11.65 13.55 9.86
CA GLN A 132 -12.06 12.81 11.06
C GLN A 132 -10.87 12.44 11.96
N VAL A 133 -9.71 12.15 11.37
CA VAL A 133 -8.53 11.69 12.13
C VAL A 133 -7.64 12.81 12.66
N GLN A 134 -7.86 14.10 12.29
CA GLN A 134 -6.94 15.20 12.58
C GLN A 134 -6.58 15.37 14.06
N ASP A 135 -7.57 15.37 14.96
CA ASP A 135 -7.29 15.54 16.38
C ASP A 135 -6.63 14.30 16.99
N ARG A 136 -7.02 13.11 16.53
CA ARG A 136 -6.44 11.84 16.94
C ARG A 136 -4.99 11.70 16.52
N ILE A 137 -4.64 12.15 15.32
CA ILE A 137 -3.27 12.14 14.79
C ILE A 137 -2.34 13.02 15.64
N LYS A 138 -2.79 14.20 16.07
CA LYS A 138 -2.01 15.07 16.97
C LYS A 138 -1.72 14.35 18.29
N VAL A 139 -2.76 13.76 18.90
CA VAL A 139 -2.59 12.98 20.14
C VAL A 139 -1.64 11.80 19.94
N PHE A 140 -1.75 11.10 18.81
CA PHE A 140 -0.86 10.01 18.47
C PHE A 140 0.59 10.48 18.35
N ALA A 141 0.85 11.54 17.58
CA ALA A 141 2.18 12.08 17.38
C ALA A 141 2.80 12.56 18.70
N ASP A 142 2.05 13.33 19.50
CA ASP A 142 2.51 13.80 20.82
C ASP A 142 2.87 12.64 21.76
N LYS A 143 2.07 11.60 21.78
CA LYS A 143 2.21 10.49 22.72
C LYS A 143 3.27 9.49 22.35
N TYR A 144 3.47 9.26 21.04
CA TYR A 144 4.25 8.12 20.56
C TYR A 144 5.47 8.49 19.72
N GLN A 145 5.81 9.77 19.54
CA GLN A 145 6.94 10.21 18.73
C GLN A 145 8.31 9.65 19.17
N ASP A 146 8.47 9.28 20.42
CA ASP A 146 9.72 8.80 21.01
C ASP A 146 9.76 7.26 21.15
N GLU A 147 8.74 6.55 20.62
CA GLU A 147 8.75 5.10 20.63
C GLU A 147 9.89 4.56 19.76
N ARG A 148 10.56 3.53 20.27
CA ARG A 148 11.70 2.94 19.56
C ARG A 148 11.32 1.89 18.54
N MET A 149 10.18 1.22 18.75
CA MET A 149 9.72 0.11 17.92
C MET A 149 8.23 0.18 17.71
N TYR A 150 7.82 0.09 16.45
CA TYR A 150 6.42 0.06 16.04
C TYR A 150 6.08 -1.27 15.38
N TYR A 151 5.04 -1.93 15.84
CA TYR A 151 4.45 -3.08 15.18
C TYR A 151 3.21 -2.63 14.40
N ILE A 152 3.23 -2.79 13.09
CA ILE A 152 2.13 -2.39 12.22
C ILE A 152 1.40 -3.64 11.74
N LEU A 153 0.14 -3.82 12.19
CA LEU A 153 -0.69 -4.95 11.85
C LEU A 153 -1.67 -4.60 10.73
N GLY A 154 -1.98 -5.57 9.90
CA GLY A 154 -3.01 -5.48 8.88
C GLY A 154 -3.22 -6.83 8.20
N SER A 155 -4.33 -6.97 7.48
CA SER A 155 -4.66 -8.21 6.78
C SER A 155 -5.15 -7.95 5.35
N GLY A 156 -5.15 -8.98 4.51
CA GLY A 156 -5.61 -8.89 3.13
C GLY A 156 -4.97 -7.71 2.37
N PRO A 157 -5.77 -6.90 1.65
CA PRO A 157 -5.25 -5.75 0.91
C PRO A 157 -4.54 -4.71 1.78
N SER A 158 -4.91 -4.59 3.07
CA SER A 158 -4.33 -3.61 4.00
C SER A 158 -2.91 -3.96 4.44
N TYR A 159 -2.52 -5.24 4.40
CA TYR A 159 -1.18 -5.66 4.79
C TYR A 159 -0.08 -5.01 3.94
N GLY A 160 -0.33 -4.78 2.66
CA GLY A 160 0.60 -4.04 1.80
C GLY A 160 0.89 -2.62 2.32
N HIS A 161 -0.10 -1.98 2.95
CA HIS A 161 0.08 -0.67 3.58
C HIS A 161 0.73 -0.74 4.95
N ALA A 162 0.46 -1.77 5.75
CA ALA A 162 1.22 -2.02 6.98
C ALA A 162 2.71 -2.14 6.68
N TYR A 163 3.05 -2.91 5.64
CA TYR A 163 4.43 -3.04 5.15
C TYR A 163 5.00 -1.71 4.63
N GLY A 164 4.28 -1.02 3.74
CA GLY A 164 4.76 0.24 3.16
C GLY A 164 4.93 1.35 4.20
N PHE A 165 4.02 1.45 5.17
CA PHE A 165 4.13 2.41 6.27
C PHE A 165 5.35 2.10 7.16
N SER A 166 5.58 0.82 7.47
CA SER A 166 6.75 0.38 8.21
C SER A 166 8.05 0.79 7.52
N ILE A 167 8.29 0.31 6.29
CA ILE A 167 9.60 0.49 5.65
C ILE A 167 9.82 1.89 5.07
N CYS A 168 8.79 2.51 4.47
CA CYS A 168 8.97 3.81 3.83
C CYS A 168 8.73 4.96 4.81
N SER A 169 7.60 4.96 5.56
CA SER A 169 7.27 6.09 6.42
C SER A 169 8.10 6.09 7.70
N LEU A 170 8.17 4.97 8.41
CA LEU A 170 8.86 4.92 9.70
C LEU A 170 10.37 4.71 9.55
N MET A 171 10.83 3.68 8.85
CA MET A 171 12.25 3.40 8.74
C MET A 171 12.98 4.40 7.84
N GLU A 172 12.50 4.60 6.60
CA GLU A 172 13.18 5.44 5.62
C GLU A 172 13.09 6.92 5.96
N MET A 173 11.85 7.43 6.20
CA MET A 173 11.61 8.85 6.35
C MET A 173 11.80 9.34 7.78
N GLN A 174 11.58 8.50 8.80
CA GLN A 174 11.64 8.92 10.20
C GLN A 174 12.75 8.25 11.01
N TRP A 175 13.44 7.28 10.45
CA TRP A 175 14.52 6.50 11.10
C TRP A 175 14.08 5.84 12.40
N LEU A 176 12.83 5.40 12.43
CA LEU A 176 12.22 4.66 13.53
C LEU A 176 12.20 3.17 13.21
N ASP A 177 12.58 2.35 14.19
CA ASP A 177 12.50 0.91 14.03
C ASP A 177 11.04 0.48 13.94
N SER A 178 10.74 -0.39 12.98
CA SER A 178 9.38 -0.89 12.81
C SER A 178 9.34 -2.24 12.10
N THR A 179 8.25 -2.94 12.26
CA THR A 179 7.97 -4.17 11.52
C THR A 179 6.49 -4.26 11.17
N SER A 180 6.19 -4.86 10.02
CA SER A 180 4.82 -5.20 9.66
C SER A 180 4.52 -6.65 9.99
N VAL A 181 3.35 -6.89 10.56
CA VAL A 181 2.87 -8.22 10.92
C VAL A 181 1.51 -8.44 10.27
N HIS A 182 1.36 -9.52 9.49
CA HIS A 182 0.05 -9.92 8.99
C HIS A 182 -0.84 -10.36 10.15
N SER A 183 -2.05 -9.78 10.29
CA SER A 183 -2.94 -10.08 11.43
C SER A 183 -3.25 -11.58 11.57
N GLY A 184 -3.30 -12.31 10.44
CA GLY A 184 -3.48 -13.77 10.44
C GLY A 184 -2.27 -14.54 10.99
N GLU A 185 -1.07 -13.97 10.93
CA GLU A 185 0.17 -14.58 11.43
C GLU A 185 0.52 -14.09 12.85
N PHE A 186 -0.18 -13.09 13.36
CA PHE A 186 0.11 -12.46 14.65
C PHE A 186 0.23 -13.50 15.77
N PHE A 187 -0.67 -14.49 15.79
CA PHE A 187 -0.71 -15.54 16.81
C PHE A 187 0.25 -16.73 16.57
N HIS A 188 1.11 -16.65 15.56
CA HIS A 188 2.13 -17.66 15.25
C HIS A 188 3.54 -17.23 15.68
N GLY A 189 3.63 -16.42 16.74
CA GLY A 189 4.89 -15.95 17.31
C GLY A 189 4.89 -14.46 17.66
N PRO A 190 4.54 -13.54 16.74
CA PRO A 190 4.62 -12.10 17.01
C PRO A 190 3.85 -11.61 18.24
N PHE A 191 2.77 -12.27 18.63
CA PHE A 191 1.99 -11.90 19.83
C PHE A 191 2.77 -12.08 21.15
N GLU A 192 3.81 -12.90 21.17
CA GLU A 192 4.64 -13.15 22.36
C GLU A 192 5.51 -11.93 22.76
N VAL A 193 5.75 -10.99 21.84
CA VAL A 193 6.45 -9.74 22.17
C VAL A 193 5.52 -8.65 22.70
N THR A 194 4.23 -8.96 22.83
CA THR A 194 3.25 -7.98 23.34
C THR A 194 3.41 -7.78 24.83
N ASP A 195 3.62 -6.54 25.20
CA ASP A 195 3.55 -6.09 26.60
C ASP A 195 2.80 -4.73 26.64
N ARG A 196 2.75 -4.15 27.85
CA ARG A 196 2.05 -2.88 28.04
C ARG A 196 2.74 -1.68 27.41
N ASP A 197 4.02 -1.78 27.12
CA ASP A 197 4.85 -0.70 26.60
C ASP A 197 5.13 -0.83 25.09
N THR A 198 4.81 -1.97 24.49
CA THR A 198 4.95 -2.18 23.04
C THR A 198 3.93 -1.37 22.25
N MET A 199 4.40 -0.62 21.26
CA MET A 199 3.54 0.22 20.40
C MET A 199 3.03 -0.55 19.18
N PHE A 200 1.71 -0.59 19.04
CA PHE A 200 1.02 -1.20 17.90
C PHE A 200 0.20 -0.19 17.12
N ILE A 201 0.25 -0.30 15.80
CA ILE A 201 -0.69 0.34 14.88
C ILE A 201 -1.45 -0.79 14.18
N LEU A 202 -2.77 -0.85 14.37
CA LEU A 202 -3.63 -1.87 13.77
C LEU A 202 -4.47 -1.25 12.66
N LEU A 203 -4.25 -1.69 11.43
CA LEU A 203 -5.06 -1.33 10.27
C LEU A 203 -6.22 -2.32 10.17
N MET A 204 -7.40 -1.92 10.62
CA MET A 204 -8.60 -2.76 10.53
C MET A 204 -9.24 -2.62 9.15
N SER A 205 -9.17 -3.69 8.38
CA SER A 205 -9.70 -3.75 7.01
C SER A 205 -11.23 -3.70 6.97
N GLN A 206 -11.79 -3.11 5.93
CA GLN A 206 -13.14 -3.41 5.48
C GLN A 206 -13.08 -4.63 4.54
N GLY A 207 -14.02 -5.58 4.67
CA GLY A 207 -14.11 -6.75 3.81
C GLY A 207 -13.77 -8.08 4.50
N ARG A 208 -13.48 -9.09 3.69
CA ARG A 208 -13.43 -10.51 4.09
C ARG A 208 -12.37 -10.85 5.15
N THR A 209 -11.29 -10.09 5.24
CA THR A 209 -10.20 -10.36 6.18
C THR A 209 -10.35 -9.64 7.52
N ARG A 210 -11.39 -8.81 7.68
CA ARG A 210 -11.63 -8.03 8.91
C ARG A 210 -11.61 -8.87 10.19
N ALA A 211 -12.15 -10.09 10.15
CA ALA A 211 -12.19 -10.99 11.32
C ALA A 211 -10.78 -11.30 11.87
N LEU A 212 -9.72 -11.25 11.04
CA LEU A 212 -8.34 -11.43 11.48
C LEU A 212 -7.85 -10.23 12.28
N ASP A 213 -8.21 -9.03 11.84
CA ASP A 213 -7.86 -7.78 12.50
C ASP A 213 -8.63 -7.62 13.81
N GLU A 214 -9.92 -7.99 13.83
CA GLU A 214 -10.77 -8.00 15.05
C GLU A 214 -10.20 -8.95 16.11
N ARG A 215 -9.74 -10.15 15.71
CA ARG A 215 -9.08 -11.08 16.61
C ARG A 215 -7.81 -10.50 17.23
N ALA A 216 -7.00 -9.83 16.43
CA ALA A 216 -5.80 -9.15 16.91
C ALA A 216 -6.16 -8.00 17.86
N LYS A 217 -7.17 -7.20 17.52
CA LYS A 217 -7.67 -6.10 18.37
C LYS A 217 -8.10 -6.58 19.75
N VAL A 218 -8.92 -7.64 19.83
CA VAL A 218 -9.38 -8.22 21.11
C VAL A 218 -8.20 -8.62 22.00
N PHE A 219 -7.14 -9.14 21.42
CA PHE A 219 -5.92 -9.49 22.17
C PHE A 219 -5.18 -8.23 22.63
N LEU A 220 -4.96 -7.28 21.75
CA LEU A 220 -4.24 -6.04 22.04
C LEU A 220 -4.96 -5.19 23.09
N ASP A 221 -6.29 -5.08 23.02
CA ASP A 221 -7.10 -4.37 24.02
C ASP A 221 -6.89 -4.93 25.44
N LYS A 222 -6.55 -6.20 25.57
CA LYS A 222 -6.34 -6.87 26.86
C LYS A 222 -4.90 -6.76 27.38
N TYR A 223 -3.92 -6.80 26.49
CA TYR A 223 -2.52 -7.01 26.88
C TYR A 223 -1.59 -5.83 26.54
N ALA A 224 -1.99 -4.90 25.68
CA ALA A 224 -1.20 -3.72 25.32
C ALA A 224 -1.87 -2.43 25.79
N ASN A 225 -1.09 -1.39 26.09
CA ASN A 225 -1.60 -0.05 26.43
C ASN A 225 -1.38 0.97 25.30
N LYS A 226 -0.49 0.66 24.35
CA LYS A 226 -0.11 1.56 23.27
C LYS A 226 -0.60 0.97 21.95
N VAL A 227 -1.87 1.22 21.65
CA VAL A 227 -2.51 0.71 20.44
C VAL A 227 -3.20 1.86 19.71
N GLU A 228 -2.80 2.09 18.50
CA GLU A 228 -3.47 2.98 17.55
C GLU A 228 -4.25 2.13 16.55
N VAL A 229 -5.58 2.24 16.54
CA VAL A 229 -6.45 1.48 15.64
C VAL A 229 -6.93 2.39 14.51
N VAL A 230 -6.57 2.12 13.28
CA VAL A 230 -7.08 2.82 12.09
C VAL A 230 -8.11 1.90 11.41
N ASP A 231 -9.39 2.17 11.63
CA ASP A 231 -10.48 1.32 11.16
C ASP A 231 -11.09 1.85 9.86
N ALA A 232 -10.91 1.11 8.78
CA ALA A 232 -11.41 1.49 7.45
C ALA A 232 -12.94 1.64 7.40
N LYS A 233 -13.68 0.84 8.18
CA LYS A 233 -15.13 0.93 8.28
C LYS A 233 -15.57 2.22 8.97
N GLU A 234 -14.97 2.54 10.11
CA GLU A 234 -15.24 3.78 10.84
C GLU A 234 -14.87 5.03 10.03
N LEU A 235 -13.92 4.89 9.11
CA LEU A 235 -13.45 5.95 8.21
C LEU A 235 -14.25 6.02 6.89
N GLY A 236 -15.36 5.28 6.77
CA GLY A 236 -16.36 5.43 5.73
C GLY A 236 -16.22 4.48 4.54
N LEU A 237 -15.35 3.45 4.58
CA LEU A 237 -15.33 2.45 3.51
C LEU A 237 -16.60 1.58 3.44
N ASP A 238 -17.43 1.59 4.47
CA ASP A 238 -18.74 0.94 4.46
C ASP A 238 -19.78 1.68 3.60
N LEU A 239 -19.46 2.88 3.09
CA LEU A 239 -20.26 3.58 2.10
C LEU A 239 -20.08 3.02 0.68
N ILE A 240 -19.00 2.26 0.45
CA ILE A 240 -18.72 1.58 -0.82
C ILE A 240 -19.42 0.22 -0.81
N PRO A 241 -20.03 -0.23 -1.92
CA PRO A 241 -20.69 -1.53 -1.99
C PRO A 241 -19.82 -2.67 -1.45
N ASP A 242 -20.40 -3.50 -0.57
CA ASP A 242 -19.67 -4.54 0.19
C ASP A 242 -18.88 -5.50 -0.72
N GLU A 243 -19.39 -5.80 -1.91
CA GLU A 243 -18.74 -6.72 -2.86
C GLU A 243 -17.38 -6.24 -3.36
N VAL A 244 -17.11 -4.95 -3.23
CA VAL A 244 -15.88 -4.31 -3.75
C VAL A 244 -15.15 -3.47 -2.72
N SER A 245 -15.74 -3.18 -1.58
CA SER A 245 -15.21 -2.26 -0.56
C SER A 245 -13.80 -2.65 -0.09
N GLU A 246 -13.49 -3.96 -0.01
CA GLU A 246 -12.17 -4.44 0.41
C GLU A 246 -11.03 -3.96 -0.50
N PHE A 247 -11.31 -3.72 -1.79
CA PHE A 247 -10.28 -3.27 -2.73
C PHE A 247 -9.86 -1.82 -2.50
N PHE A 248 -10.67 -1.04 -1.80
CA PHE A 248 -10.43 0.37 -1.52
C PHE A 248 -9.62 0.63 -0.25
N ASN A 249 -9.41 -0.39 0.61
CA ASN A 249 -8.54 -0.26 1.79
C ASN A 249 -7.17 0.36 1.47
N PRO A 250 -6.45 -0.08 0.41
CA PRO A 250 -5.18 0.52 0.04
C PRO A 250 -5.24 2.02 -0.24
N ILE A 251 -6.29 2.49 -0.90
CA ILE A 251 -6.45 3.92 -1.23
C ILE A 251 -6.67 4.74 0.04
N LEU A 252 -7.55 4.27 0.93
CA LEU A 252 -7.83 4.92 2.20
C LEU A 252 -6.60 4.97 3.09
N PHE A 253 -5.96 3.82 3.35
CA PHE A 253 -4.80 3.76 4.24
C PHE A 253 -3.59 4.53 3.70
N TYR A 254 -3.36 4.51 2.38
CA TYR A 254 -2.32 5.34 1.77
C TYR A 254 -2.48 6.82 2.14
N SER A 255 -3.69 7.33 2.04
CA SER A 255 -4.00 8.74 2.29
C SER A 255 -4.03 9.07 3.79
N VAL A 256 -4.68 8.24 4.61
CA VAL A 256 -4.80 8.48 6.05
C VAL A 256 -3.45 8.33 6.75
N LEU A 257 -2.67 7.29 6.44
CA LEU A 257 -1.36 7.08 7.05
C LEU A 257 -0.33 8.14 6.63
N SER A 258 -0.54 8.83 5.50
CA SER A 258 0.30 9.99 5.15
C SER A 258 0.14 11.13 6.16
N GLU A 259 -1.06 11.36 6.70
CA GLU A 259 -1.30 12.36 7.75
C GLU A 259 -0.58 11.96 9.05
N TYR A 260 -0.63 10.68 9.46
CA TYR A 260 0.12 10.18 10.62
C TYR A 260 1.63 10.38 10.47
N ARG A 261 2.15 10.07 9.29
CA ARG A 261 3.57 10.27 8.96
C ARG A 261 3.96 11.75 9.07
N SER A 262 3.15 12.65 8.50
CA SER A 262 3.43 14.09 8.52
C SER A 262 3.42 14.64 9.95
N ALA A 263 2.44 14.27 10.77
CA ALA A 263 2.39 14.69 12.16
C ALA A 263 3.57 14.18 13.00
N LEU A 264 4.01 12.93 12.77
CA LEU A 264 5.24 12.42 13.40
C LEU A 264 6.47 13.24 12.98
N ALA A 265 6.59 13.57 11.70
CA ALA A 265 7.70 14.37 11.18
C ALA A 265 7.74 15.77 11.83
N ASP A 266 6.58 16.42 11.91
CA ASP A 266 6.45 17.75 12.52
C ASP A 266 6.83 17.72 14.01
N ASN A 267 6.27 16.79 14.79
CA ASN A 267 6.54 16.68 16.22
C ASN A 267 8.00 16.32 16.53
N ARG A 268 8.61 15.49 15.71
CA ARG A 268 10.00 15.08 15.84
C ARG A 268 10.99 16.11 15.28
N ASN A 269 10.48 17.15 14.62
CA ASN A 269 11.31 18.07 13.85
C ASN A 269 12.27 17.33 12.89
N HIS A 270 11.75 16.29 12.23
CA HIS A 270 12.47 15.43 11.33
C HIS A 270 11.80 15.41 9.96
N ASP A 271 12.28 16.23 9.06
CA ASP A 271 11.73 16.41 7.73
C ASP A 271 11.66 15.08 6.95
N LEU A 272 10.55 14.90 6.22
CA LEU A 272 10.26 13.67 5.46
C LEU A 272 11.25 13.41 4.32
N ASP A 273 11.97 14.43 3.85
CA ASP A 273 12.92 14.32 2.73
C ASP A 273 14.36 14.07 3.19
N VAL A 274 14.61 14.08 4.49
CA VAL A 274 15.95 13.79 5.03
C VAL A 274 16.28 12.31 4.86
N ARG A 275 17.42 12.03 4.23
CA ARG A 275 17.95 10.67 4.03
C ARG A 275 19.37 10.57 4.59
N ARG A 276 19.76 9.39 5.13
CA ARG A 276 21.13 9.09 5.54
C ARG A 276 21.98 8.64 4.35
N TYR A 277 21.48 7.71 3.60
CA TYR A 277 22.21 6.96 2.58
C TYR A 277 21.56 7.05 1.22
N MET A 278 20.24 6.96 1.12
CA MET A 278 19.51 6.94 -0.13
C MET A 278 19.81 8.18 -0.98
N GLY A 279 20.31 7.95 -2.19
CA GLY A 279 20.74 9.01 -3.11
C GLY A 279 22.02 9.77 -2.71
N LYS A 280 22.74 9.32 -1.65
CA LYS A 280 23.99 9.96 -1.16
C LYS A 280 25.19 9.06 -1.23
N VAL A 281 25.01 7.76 -1.27
CA VAL A 281 26.09 6.76 -1.40
C VAL A 281 25.74 5.75 -2.48
N ASP A 282 26.76 5.08 -3.03
CA ASP A 282 26.58 3.97 -3.96
C ASP A 282 26.23 2.68 -3.17
N TYR A 283 25.24 1.93 -3.65
CA TYR A 283 24.80 0.62 -3.11
C TYR A 283 24.20 -0.28 -4.18
#